data_de109491c62ebed6611b975f0ce07a92
#
_entry.id   de109491c62ebed6611b975f0ce07a92
#
_cell.length_a   1.000
_cell.length_b   1.000
_cell.length_c   1.000
_cell.angle_alpha   90.00
_cell.angle_beta   90.00
_cell.angle_gamma   90.00
#
_symmetry.space_group_name_H-M   'P 1'
#
loop_
_entity.id
_entity.type
_entity.pdbx_description
1 polymer ?
#
loop_
_entity_poly.entity_id
_entity_poly.type
_entity_poly.pdbx_seq_one_letter_code
_entity_poly.pdbx_strand_id
1 'polypeptide(L)'
;MKHFFITLYLLGISLFSSAQQEEKAALLITHYGSSDPQTRALTLDVVTREAQEAFPQFTVREAYISPIVRKRLAKEGVYKDSPTDALLKLRAEGYRTIYVQSTTLIEGSEMTSVRRDADKLRPFFKEIKVGNPLLYSVEDCEKVIGILTAEQLRKKEDIVYVGHGNQLPSTATYAMLDFMMKAHGLKNFHVSTIEGYPTLDATLLQLKETRPKSVTLVPLLLVCGNHTKDCLLYTSPSPRD
;
A
#
# COMPACT_ATOMS: atom_id res chain seq x y z
N MET A 1 -66.96 19.19 0.84
CA MET A 1 -66.16 18.29 1.73
C MET A 1 -65.34 17.24 0.99
N LYS A 2 -65.73 16.72 -0.16
CA LYS A 2 -64.97 15.70 -0.90
C LYS A 2 -63.62 16.21 -1.48
N HIS A 3 -63.52 17.49 -1.83
CA HIS A 3 -62.27 18.05 -2.39
C HIS A 3 -61.20 18.36 -1.32
N PHE A 4 -61.56 18.52 -0.06
CA PHE A 4 -60.63 18.81 1.04
C PHE A 4 -59.80 17.57 1.46
N PHE A 5 -60.39 16.39 1.36
CA PHE A 5 -59.71 15.13 1.69
C PHE A 5 -58.72 14.71 0.61
N ILE A 6 -58.97 15.01 -0.68
CA ILE A 6 -58.07 14.67 -1.79
C ILE A 6 -56.80 15.50 -1.73
N THR A 7 -56.94 16.81 -1.38
CA THR A 7 -55.77 17.71 -1.26
C THR A 7 -54.87 17.34 -0.09
N LEU A 8 -55.45 16.85 1.03
CA LEU A 8 -54.66 16.38 2.19
C LEU A 8 -53.94 15.10 1.90
N TYR A 9 -54.50 14.19 1.08
CA TYR A 9 -53.87 12.93 0.68
C TYR A 9 -52.70 13.15 -0.29
N LEU A 10 -52.79 14.12 -1.19
CA LEU A 10 -51.71 14.49 -2.11
C LEU A 10 -50.57 15.23 -1.41
N LEU A 11 -50.84 16.04 -0.35
CA LEU A 11 -49.80 16.62 0.49
C LEU A 11 -49.07 15.59 1.35
N GLY A 12 -49.76 14.52 1.77
CA GLY A 12 -49.13 13.41 2.54
C GLY A 12 -48.16 12.57 1.69
N ILE A 13 -48.43 12.43 0.36
CA ILE A 13 -47.59 11.65 -0.53
C ILE A 13 -46.30 12.42 -0.92
N SER A 14 -46.32 13.74 -0.95
CA SER A 14 -45.17 14.57 -1.28
C SER A 14 -44.11 14.63 -0.15
N LEU A 15 -44.46 14.26 1.08
CA LEU A 15 -43.53 14.21 2.22
C LEU A 15 -42.74 12.87 2.30
N PHE A 16 -43.10 11.86 1.51
CA PHE A 16 -42.38 10.59 1.39
C PHE A 16 -41.51 10.48 0.12
N SER A 17 -41.23 11.61 -0.53
CA SER A 17 -40.07 11.64 -1.41
C SER A 17 -38.83 11.55 -0.52
N SER A 18 -38.52 10.34 -0.08
CA SER A 18 -37.21 10.03 0.43
C SER A 18 -36.24 10.45 -0.66
N ALA A 19 -35.61 11.59 -0.50
CA ALA A 19 -34.39 11.88 -1.22
C ALA A 19 -33.52 10.64 -0.93
N GLN A 20 -33.34 9.80 -1.92
CA GLN A 20 -32.41 8.68 -1.87
C GLN A 20 -31.06 9.37 -1.71
N GLN A 21 -30.69 9.58 -0.46
CA GLN A 21 -29.46 10.28 -0.10
C GLN A 21 -28.37 9.42 -0.71
N GLU A 22 -27.76 9.94 -1.76
CA GLU A 22 -26.68 9.24 -2.46
C GLU A 22 -25.71 8.73 -1.41
N GLU A 23 -25.59 7.42 -1.34
CA GLU A 23 -24.93 6.75 -0.23
C GLU A 23 -23.44 7.09 -0.30
N LYS A 24 -22.97 7.91 0.63
CA LYS A 24 -21.59 8.38 0.64
C LYS A 24 -20.61 7.21 0.75
N ALA A 25 -19.74 7.10 -0.26
CA ALA A 25 -18.64 6.15 -0.27
C ALA A 25 -17.30 6.88 -0.11
N ALA A 26 -16.33 6.21 0.53
CA ALA A 26 -14.98 6.74 0.69
C ALA A 26 -13.92 5.69 0.33
N LEU A 27 -12.76 6.17 -0.10
CA LEU A 27 -11.56 5.39 -0.31
C LEU A 27 -10.57 5.72 0.82
N LEU A 28 -10.26 4.74 1.65
CA LEU A 28 -9.26 4.84 2.71
C LEU A 28 -7.95 4.21 2.25
N ILE A 29 -6.94 5.04 2.01
CA ILE A 29 -5.58 4.59 1.70
C ILE A 29 -4.84 4.35 3.02
N THR A 30 -4.31 3.16 3.22
CA THR A 30 -3.54 2.84 4.42
C THR A 30 -2.07 2.66 4.08
N HIS A 31 -1.23 3.52 4.65
CA HIS A 31 0.21 3.51 4.51
C HIS A 31 0.88 2.92 5.76
N TYR A 32 2.02 2.27 5.62
CA TYR A 32 2.86 2.01 6.80
C TYR A 32 3.17 3.31 7.54
N GLY A 33 3.51 4.35 6.77
CA GLY A 33 3.82 5.69 7.25
C GLY A 33 5.32 5.99 7.25
N SER A 34 5.65 7.28 7.28
CA SER A 34 7.02 7.78 7.46
C SER A 34 7.02 9.00 8.38
N SER A 35 8.01 9.10 9.27
CA SER A 35 8.24 10.31 10.05
C SER A 35 9.06 11.36 9.27
N ASP A 36 9.77 10.98 8.21
CA ASP A 36 10.52 11.89 7.36
C ASP A 36 9.56 12.67 6.42
N PRO A 37 9.50 14.01 6.53
CA PRO A 37 8.59 14.82 5.71
C PRO A 37 8.93 14.76 4.22
N GLN A 38 10.21 14.69 3.84
CA GLN A 38 10.61 14.59 2.44
C GLN A 38 10.16 13.26 1.83
N THR A 39 10.35 12.16 2.55
CA THR A 39 9.87 10.84 2.11
C THR A 39 8.34 10.86 1.94
N ARG A 40 7.59 11.46 2.86
CA ARG A 40 6.13 11.56 2.71
C ARG A 40 5.75 12.30 1.43
N ALA A 41 6.31 13.50 1.25
CA ALA A 41 6.00 14.35 0.10
C ALA A 41 6.32 13.71 -1.25
N LEU A 42 7.36 12.88 -1.33
CA LEU A 42 7.79 12.22 -2.56
C LEU A 42 7.10 10.87 -2.82
N THR A 43 6.42 10.29 -1.83
CA THR A 43 5.83 8.95 -1.95
C THR A 43 4.38 8.90 -1.49
N LEU A 44 4.11 8.94 -0.20
CA LEU A 44 2.78 8.69 0.37
C LEU A 44 1.75 9.76 -0.04
N ASP A 45 2.15 11.02 0.02
CA ASP A 45 1.29 12.14 -0.36
C ASP A 45 1.00 12.12 -1.88
N VAL A 46 1.97 11.65 -2.69
CA VAL A 46 1.78 11.45 -4.14
C VAL A 46 0.72 10.38 -4.38
N VAL A 47 0.86 9.20 -3.76
CA VAL A 47 -0.12 8.10 -3.93
C VAL A 47 -1.52 8.54 -3.51
N THR A 48 -1.64 9.26 -2.38
CA THR A 48 -2.94 9.75 -1.90
C THR A 48 -3.56 10.76 -2.87
N ARG A 49 -2.76 11.68 -3.41
CA ARG A 49 -3.21 12.67 -4.39
C ARG A 49 -3.64 12.00 -5.69
N GLU A 50 -2.83 11.11 -6.25
CA GLU A 50 -3.16 10.37 -7.47
C GLU A 50 -4.42 9.52 -7.31
N ALA A 51 -4.62 8.92 -6.13
CA ALA A 51 -5.87 8.22 -5.82
C ALA A 51 -7.07 9.16 -5.81
N GLN A 52 -6.94 10.39 -5.28
CA GLN A 52 -8.03 11.38 -5.32
C GLN A 52 -8.33 11.84 -6.75
N GLU A 53 -7.33 11.98 -7.59
CA GLU A 53 -7.48 12.36 -9.00
C GLU A 53 -8.11 11.23 -9.82
N ALA A 54 -7.68 9.98 -9.59
CA ALA A 54 -8.17 8.81 -10.30
C ALA A 54 -9.61 8.41 -9.90
N PHE A 55 -10.02 8.73 -8.68
CA PHE A 55 -11.32 8.35 -8.12
C PHE A 55 -12.08 9.57 -7.56
N PRO A 56 -12.40 10.57 -8.40
CA PRO A 56 -13.02 11.83 -7.95
C PRO A 56 -14.42 11.64 -7.33
N GLN A 57 -15.08 10.50 -7.58
CA GLN A 57 -16.36 10.14 -7.00
C GLN A 57 -16.28 9.73 -5.52
N PHE A 58 -15.07 9.43 -5.02
CA PHE A 58 -14.86 9.07 -3.63
C PHE A 58 -14.19 10.19 -2.85
N THR A 59 -14.55 10.32 -1.58
CA THR A 59 -13.72 11.05 -0.64
C THR A 59 -12.51 10.17 -0.28
N VAL A 60 -11.30 10.61 -0.62
CA VAL A 60 -10.08 9.90 -0.23
C VAL A 60 -9.62 10.37 1.15
N ARG A 61 -9.29 9.43 1.99
CA ARG A 61 -8.65 9.62 3.31
C ARG A 61 -7.41 8.76 3.39
N GLU A 62 -6.46 9.19 4.19
CA GLU A 62 -5.28 8.39 4.50
C GLU A 62 -5.23 7.99 5.97
N ALA A 63 -4.60 6.87 6.26
CA ALA A 63 -4.29 6.42 7.61
C ALA A 63 -2.92 5.76 7.66
N TYR A 64 -2.26 5.83 8.83
CA TYR A 64 -0.95 5.24 9.03
C TYR A 64 -1.04 4.01 9.94
N ILE A 65 -0.55 2.88 9.44
CA ILE A 65 -0.58 1.58 10.14
C ILE A 65 0.36 1.60 11.35
N SER A 66 1.59 2.10 11.17
CA SER A 66 2.62 2.05 12.21
C SER A 66 2.33 2.97 13.40
N PRO A 67 2.09 2.43 14.62
CA PRO A 67 1.90 3.24 15.82
C PRO A 67 3.17 4.00 16.20
N ILE A 68 4.35 3.46 15.87
CA ILE A 68 5.64 4.09 16.16
C ILE A 68 5.78 5.37 15.33
N VAL A 69 5.46 5.31 14.04
CA VAL A 69 5.51 6.47 13.15
C VAL A 69 4.49 7.53 13.60
N ARG A 70 3.24 7.12 13.87
CA ARG A 70 2.21 8.05 14.36
C ARG A 70 2.62 8.74 15.65
N LYS A 71 3.22 8.01 16.59
CA LYS A 71 3.73 8.57 17.86
C LYS A 71 4.88 9.55 17.66
N ARG A 72 5.78 9.29 16.69
CA ARG A 72 6.88 10.23 16.36
C ARG A 72 6.31 11.52 15.77
N LEU A 73 5.43 11.40 14.79
CA LEU A 73 4.78 12.53 14.15
C LEU A 73 3.99 13.40 15.13
N ALA A 74 3.26 12.79 16.07
CA ALA A 74 2.51 13.50 17.10
C ALA A 74 3.41 14.37 17.99
N LYS A 75 4.66 13.96 18.25
CA LYS A 75 5.64 14.79 18.99
C LYS A 75 6.07 16.04 18.20
N GLU A 76 5.92 16.00 16.88
CA GLU A 76 6.23 17.11 15.97
C GLU A 76 4.97 17.91 15.61
N GLY A 77 3.84 17.64 16.29
CA GLY A 77 2.56 18.31 16.04
C GLY A 77 1.81 17.80 14.80
N VAL A 78 2.29 16.74 14.17
CA VAL A 78 1.65 16.13 13.00
C VAL A 78 0.83 14.90 13.41
N TYR A 79 -0.50 14.97 13.24
CA TYR A 79 -1.40 13.91 13.67
C TYR A 79 -1.89 13.12 12.47
N LYS A 80 -1.67 11.81 12.50
CA LYS A 80 -2.16 10.85 11.51
C LYS A 80 -3.01 9.80 12.19
N ASP A 81 -4.16 9.50 11.60
CA ASP A 81 -5.08 8.48 12.12
C ASP A 81 -4.52 7.06 11.95
N SER A 82 -4.90 6.17 12.86
CA SER A 82 -4.83 4.73 12.59
C SER A 82 -5.92 4.31 11.60
N PRO A 83 -5.82 3.13 10.96
CA PRO A 83 -6.91 2.62 10.14
C PRO A 83 -8.25 2.55 10.90
N THR A 84 -8.23 2.14 12.17
CA THR A 84 -9.42 2.12 13.04
C THR A 84 -9.99 3.52 13.27
N ASP A 85 -9.14 4.51 13.62
CA ASP A 85 -9.59 5.88 13.88
C ASP A 85 -10.18 6.52 12.62
N ALA A 86 -9.54 6.33 11.47
CA ALA A 86 -10.01 6.82 10.18
C ALA A 86 -11.38 6.23 9.80
N LEU A 87 -11.57 4.92 9.99
CA LEU A 87 -12.86 4.25 9.76
C LEU A 87 -13.95 4.82 10.68
N LEU A 88 -13.67 5.00 11.99
CA LEU A 88 -14.63 5.56 12.94
C LEU A 88 -15.01 7.00 12.58
N LYS A 89 -14.05 7.82 12.15
CA LYS A 89 -14.32 9.19 11.67
C LYS A 89 -15.19 9.19 10.42
N LEU A 90 -14.86 8.37 9.42
CA LEU A 90 -15.66 8.22 8.21
C LEU A 90 -17.09 7.78 8.56
N ARG A 91 -17.24 6.87 9.51
CA ARG A 91 -18.56 6.43 9.98
C ARG A 91 -19.36 7.58 10.62
N ALA A 92 -18.71 8.39 11.45
CA ALA A 92 -19.31 9.56 12.09
C ALA A 92 -19.71 10.65 11.06
N GLU A 93 -18.93 10.81 9.99
CA GLU A 93 -19.21 11.72 8.87
C GLU A 93 -20.32 11.21 7.92
N GLY A 94 -20.88 10.02 8.19
CA GLY A 94 -22.02 9.47 7.46
C GLY A 94 -21.66 8.56 6.28
N TYR A 95 -20.39 8.23 6.06
CA TYR A 95 -19.99 7.26 5.05
C TYR A 95 -20.45 5.85 5.44
N ARG A 96 -21.01 5.11 4.48
CA ARG A 96 -21.60 3.78 4.69
C ARG A 96 -20.85 2.69 3.93
N THR A 97 -20.25 3.03 2.81
CA THR A 97 -19.45 2.14 1.97
C THR A 97 -18.01 2.62 1.98
N ILE A 98 -17.09 1.75 2.38
CA ILE A 98 -15.67 2.07 2.45
C ILE A 98 -14.87 1.06 1.62
N TYR A 99 -14.04 1.59 0.75
CA TYR A 99 -12.99 0.85 0.07
C TYR A 99 -11.68 1.14 0.79
N VAL A 100 -11.02 0.10 1.28
CA VAL A 100 -9.72 0.23 1.98
C VAL A 100 -8.64 -0.32 1.07
N GLN A 101 -7.67 0.51 0.69
CA GLN A 101 -6.51 0.08 -0.07
C GLN A 101 -5.24 0.31 0.72
N SER A 102 -4.51 -0.76 0.96
CA SER A 102 -3.18 -0.67 1.58
C SER A 102 -2.10 -0.50 0.52
N THR A 103 -1.07 0.27 0.85
CA THR A 103 0.14 0.42 0.03
C THR A 103 1.23 -0.60 0.42
N THR A 104 0.87 -1.66 1.11
CA THR A 104 1.77 -2.78 1.41
C THR A 104 2.10 -3.58 0.15
N LEU A 105 3.32 -4.11 0.08
CA LEU A 105 3.76 -4.88 -1.09
C LEU A 105 3.27 -6.33 -1.04
N ILE A 106 3.27 -6.95 0.13
CA ILE A 106 2.94 -8.36 0.33
C ILE A 106 1.87 -8.54 1.41
N GLU A 107 1.25 -9.71 1.48
CA GLU A 107 0.28 -10.10 2.53
C GLU A 107 1.01 -10.39 3.85
N GLY A 108 1.61 -9.36 4.44
CA GLY A 108 2.37 -9.42 5.69
C GLY A 108 1.56 -9.04 6.93
N SER A 109 2.26 -8.79 8.03
CA SER A 109 1.69 -8.40 9.33
C SER A 109 0.87 -7.11 9.25
N GLU A 110 1.33 -6.15 8.44
CA GLU A 110 0.65 -4.87 8.23
C GLU A 110 -0.70 -5.09 7.56
N MET A 111 -0.74 -5.89 6.49
CA MET A 111 -1.98 -6.18 5.78
C MET A 111 -2.96 -6.96 6.65
N THR A 112 -2.45 -7.94 7.41
CA THR A 112 -3.23 -8.66 8.43
C THR A 112 -3.85 -7.70 9.45
N SER A 113 -3.10 -6.68 9.90
CA SER A 113 -3.60 -5.67 10.82
C SER A 113 -4.73 -4.83 10.19
N VAL A 114 -4.55 -4.38 8.95
CA VAL A 114 -5.57 -3.61 8.22
C VAL A 114 -6.87 -4.42 8.05
N ARG A 115 -6.77 -5.69 7.64
CA ARG A 115 -7.92 -6.58 7.51
C ARG A 115 -8.65 -6.77 8.83
N ARG A 116 -7.90 -7.07 9.90
CA ARG A 116 -8.45 -7.23 11.25
C ARG A 116 -9.17 -5.97 11.73
N ASP A 117 -8.61 -4.79 11.50
CA ASP A 117 -9.21 -3.53 11.93
C ASP A 117 -10.48 -3.23 11.13
N ALA A 118 -10.49 -3.51 9.83
CA ALA A 118 -11.67 -3.43 8.97
C ALA A 118 -12.77 -4.40 9.42
N ASP A 119 -12.42 -5.66 9.70
CA ASP A 119 -13.37 -6.70 10.09
C ASP A 119 -14.07 -6.40 11.42
N LYS A 120 -13.34 -5.84 12.39
CA LYS A 120 -13.93 -5.39 13.67
C LYS A 120 -15.00 -4.32 13.48
N LEU A 121 -14.85 -3.46 12.49
CA LEU A 121 -15.76 -2.34 12.25
C LEU A 121 -16.81 -2.64 11.16
N ARG A 122 -16.70 -3.75 10.45
CA ARG A 122 -17.63 -4.15 9.39
C ARG A 122 -19.10 -4.09 9.79
N PRO A 123 -19.53 -4.49 11.00
CA PRO A 123 -20.94 -4.40 11.41
C PRO A 123 -21.52 -2.99 11.49
N PHE A 124 -20.67 -1.96 11.53
CA PHE A 124 -21.11 -0.56 11.60
C PHE A 124 -21.28 0.10 10.23
N PHE A 125 -20.95 -0.59 9.16
CA PHE A 125 -21.04 -0.10 7.78
C PHE A 125 -22.01 -0.96 6.97
N LYS A 126 -22.47 -0.44 5.86
CA LYS A 126 -23.15 -1.24 4.85
C LYS A 126 -22.17 -2.18 4.17
N GLU A 127 -20.99 -1.65 3.86
CA GLU A 127 -19.91 -2.41 3.22
C GLU A 127 -18.54 -1.86 3.58
N ILE A 128 -17.59 -2.74 3.89
CA ILE A 128 -16.17 -2.47 3.88
C ILE A 128 -15.50 -3.49 2.96
N LYS A 129 -14.91 -3.03 1.87
CA LYS A 129 -14.06 -3.84 0.98
C LYS A 129 -12.61 -3.50 1.22
N VAL A 130 -11.80 -4.52 1.47
CA VAL A 130 -10.34 -4.37 1.64
C VAL A 130 -9.67 -4.96 0.41
N GLY A 131 -8.93 -4.12 -0.30
CA GLY A 131 -8.11 -4.52 -1.44
C GLY A 131 -6.93 -5.40 -1.05
N ASN A 132 -6.27 -5.95 -2.04
CA ASN A 132 -5.09 -6.80 -1.86
C ASN A 132 -3.81 -5.96 -1.87
N PRO A 133 -2.70 -6.47 -1.30
CA PRO A 133 -1.39 -5.85 -1.45
C PRO A 133 -0.92 -5.92 -2.91
N LEU A 134 0.15 -5.17 -3.24
CA LEU A 134 0.63 -5.01 -4.61
C LEU A 134 1.07 -6.32 -5.27
N LEU A 135 1.75 -7.20 -4.53
CA LEU A 135 2.26 -8.48 -5.00
C LEU A 135 1.39 -9.64 -4.47
N TYR A 136 0.09 -9.61 -4.78
CA TYR A 136 -0.87 -10.57 -4.25
C TYR A 136 -1.03 -11.81 -5.13
N SER A 137 -1.13 -11.62 -6.43
CA SER A 137 -1.34 -12.68 -7.40
C SER A 137 -0.17 -12.80 -8.39
N VAL A 138 -0.13 -13.90 -9.14
CA VAL A 138 0.83 -14.07 -10.23
C VAL A 138 0.67 -12.94 -11.27
N GLU A 139 -0.56 -12.58 -11.60
CA GLU A 139 -0.84 -11.49 -12.54
C GLU A 139 -0.33 -10.14 -12.03
N ASP A 140 -0.47 -9.86 -10.74
CA ASP A 140 0.07 -8.64 -10.15
C ASP A 140 1.60 -8.61 -10.21
N CYS A 141 2.25 -9.76 -9.92
CA CYS A 141 3.70 -9.90 -10.04
C CYS A 141 4.17 -9.68 -11.48
N GLU A 142 3.44 -10.20 -12.49
CA GLU A 142 3.76 -9.94 -13.91
C GLU A 142 3.71 -8.44 -14.25
N LYS A 143 2.66 -7.74 -13.80
CA LYS A 143 2.55 -6.29 -14.00
C LYS A 143 3.70 -5.54 -13.35
N VAL A 144 4.04 -5.90 -12.11
CA VAL A 144 5.15 -5.28 -11.37
C VAL A 144 6.49 -5.55 -12.04
N ILE A 145 6.77 -6.77 -12.52
CA ILE A 145 7.97 -7.09 -13.29
C ILE A 145 8.06 -6.17 -14.52
N GLY A 146 6.97 -6.03 -15.27
CA GLY A 146 6.93 -5.13 -16.43
C GLY A 146 7.31 -3.69 -16.08
N ILE A 147 6.79 -3.15 -14.97
CA ILE A 147 7.09 -1.79 -14.49
C ILE A 147 8.56 -1.68 -14.05
N LEU A 148 9.02 -2.60 -13.20
CA LEU A 148 10.37 -2.56 -12.64
C LEU A 148 11.46 -2.67 -13.71
N THR A 149 11.22 -3.43 -14.76
CA THR A 149 12.22 -3.71 -15.80
C THR A 149 12.18 -2.73 -16.95
N ALA A 150 11.08 -2.02 -17.20
CA ALA A 150 10.90 -1.14 -18.36
C ALA A 150 12.01 -0.11 -18.58
N GLU A 151 12.49 0.53 -17.52
CA GLU A 151 13.55 1.53 -17.59
C GLU A 151 14.95 0.92 -17.51
N GLN A 152 15.10 -0.25 -16.93
CA GLN A 152 16.37 -0.87 -16.60
C GLN A 152 16.89 -1.81 -17.70
N LEU A 153 16.04 -2.26 -18.63
CA LEU A 153 16.41 -3.19 -19.72
C LEU A 153 17.56 -2.68 -20.62
N ARG A 154 17.81 -1.37 -20.64
CA ARG A 154 18.89 -0.75 -21.43
C ARG A 154 20.26 -0.77 -20.73
N LYS A 155 20.30 -1.09 -19.44
CA LYS A 155 21.53 -1.11 -18.64
C LYS A 155 22.21 -2.47 -18.77
N LYS A 156 23.53 -2.46 -18.92
CA LYS A 156 24.38 -3.69 -18.95
C LYS A 156 24.92 -4.05 -17.56
N GLU A 157 24.15 -3.77 -16.54
CA GLU A 157 24.49 -4.06 -15.14
C GLU A 157 23.44 -4.99 -14.52
N ASP A 158 23.81 -5.66 -13.45
CA ASP A 158 22.84 -6.42 -12.69
C ASP A 158 22.11 -5.51 -11.72
N ILE A 159 20.81 -5.68 -11.62
CA ILE A 159 19.93 -4.92 -10.75
C ILE A 159 19.45 -5.84 -9.62
N VAL A 160 19.62 -5.42 -8.38
CA VAL A 160 19.08 -6.11 -7.21
C VAL A 160 17.98 -5.26 -6.59
N TYR A 161 16.76 -5.73 -6.71
CA TYR A 161 15.60 -5.15 -6.00
C TYR A 161 15.59 -5.65 -4.57
N VAL A 162 15.66 -4.73 -3.60
CA VAL A 162 15.74 -5.06 -2.19
C VAL A 162 14.43 -4.72 -1.49
N GLY A 163 13.63 -5.74 -1.17
CA GLY A 163 12.43 -5.62 -0.34
C GLY A 163 12.75 -5.67 1.15
N HIS A 164 11.77 -5.30 1.99
CA HIS A 164 11.94 -5.45 3.43
C HIS A 164 11.96 -6.94 3.82
N GLY A 165 11.05 -7.73 3.26
CA GLY A 165 10.84 -9.11 3.71
C GLY A 165 10.15 -9.17 5.07
N ASN A 166 9.96 -10.38 5.56
CA ASN A 166 9.50 -10.69 6.92
C ASN A 166 9.75 -12.17 7.25
N GLN A 167 9.45 -12.58 8.48
CA GLN A 167 9.57 -13.97 8.94
C GLN A 167 8.30 -14.81 8.72
N LEU A 168 7.28 -14.25 8.03
CA LEU A 168 6.02 -14.94 7.73
C LEU A 168 6.11 -15.65 6.37
N PRO A 169 5.24 -16.63 6.09
CA PRO A 169 5.18 -17.31 4.80
C PRO A 169 5.04 -16.37 3.58
N SER A 170 4.45 -15.20 3.77
CA SER A 170 4.29 -14.19 2.72
C SER A 170 5.62 -13.65 2.15
N THR A 171 6.75 -13.84 2.84
CA THR A 171 8.08 -13.51 2.32
C THR A 171 8.41 -14.29 1.05
N ALA A 172 7.81 -15.49 0.86
CA ALA A 172 7.99 -16.32 -0.33
C ALA A 172 7.59 -15.60 -1.64
N THR A 173 6.76 -14.56 -1.57
CA THR A 173 6.41 -13.74 -2.73
C THR A 173 7.64 -13.10 -3.37
N TYR A 174 8.63 -12.71 -2.60
CA TYR A 174 9.88 -12.16 -3.14
C TYR A 174 10.69 -13.21 -3.90
N ALA A 175 10.74 -14.44 -3.39
CA ALA A 175 11.38 -15.55 -4.09
C ALA A 175 10.64 -15.92 -5.38
N MET A 176 9.31 -15.88 -5.36
CA MET A 176 8.49 -16.07 -6.54
C MET A 176 8.77 -14.98 -7.59
N LEU A 177 8.84 -13.71 -7.16
CA LEU A 177 9.16 -12.59 -8.06
C LEU A 177 10.54 -12.75 -8.71
N ASP A 178 11.57 -13.14 -7.94
CA ASP A 178 12.91 -13.44 -8.47
C ASP A 178 12.88 -14.57 -9.48
N PHE A 179 12.20 -15.67 -9.17
CA PHE A 179 12.05 -16.80 -10.08
C PHE A 179 11.32 -16.40 -11.37
N MET A 180 10.23 -15.66 -11.28
CA MET A 180 9.47 -15.19 -12.45
C MET A 180 10.34 -14.32 -13.36
N MET A 181 11.12 -13.38 -12.81
CA MET A 181 12.07 -12.59 -13.60
C MET A 181 13.05 -13.50 -14.37
N LYS A 182 13.61 -14.52 -13.74
CA LYS A 182 14.50 -15.48 -14.40
C LYS A 182 13.79 -16.29 -15.50
N ALA A 183 12.55 -16.73 -15.23
CA ALA A 183 11.72 -17.44 -16.22
C ALA A 183 11.42 -16.61 -17.47
N HIS A 184 11.32 -15.29 -17.33
CA HIS A 184 11.21 -14.35 -18.46
C HIS A 184 12.55 -14.02 -19.14
N GLY A 185 13.65 -14.70 -18.77
CA GLY A 185 14.96 -14.47 -19.34
C GLY A 185 15.68 -13.21 -18.80
N LEU A 186 15.13 -12.57 -17.78
CA LEU A 186 15.68 -11.38 -17.14
C LEU A 186 16.80 -11.79 -16.13
N LYS A 187 17.86 -12.39 -16.63
CA LYS A 187 18.92 -13.02 -15.82
C LYS A 187 19.72 -12.03 -14.97
N ASN A 188 19.79 -10.78 -15.39
CA ASN A 188 20.49 -9.70 -14.70
C ASN A 188 19.62 -8.94 -13.69
N PHE A 189 18.39 -9.40 -13.43
CA PHE A 189 17.52 -8.84 -12.39
C PHE A 189 17.42 -9.83 -11.24
N HIS A 190 17.57 -9.36 -10.03
CA HIS A 190 17.57 -10.16 -8.82
C HIS A 190 16.65 -9.53 -7.79
N VAL A 191 16.09 -10.35 -6.89
CA VAL A 191 15.34 -9.87 -5.74
C VAL A 191 16.02 -10.37 -4.47
N SER A 192 16.19 -9.47 -3.52
CA SER A 192 16.70 -9.75 -2.18
C SER A 192 15.78 -9.16 -1.12
N THR A 193 15.95 -9.56 0.14
CA THR A 193 15.24 -9.00 1.27
C THR A 193 16.19 -8.66 2.41
N ILE A 194 15.81 -7.64 3.21
CA ILE A 194 16.53 -7.29 4.45
C ILE A 194 16.24 -8.34 5.52
N GLU A 195 14.96 -8.74 5.64
CA GLU A 195 14.49 -9.75 6.58
C GLU A 195 13.67 -10.81 5.81
N GLY A 196 14.04 -12.08 5.90
CA GLY A 196 13.31 -13.14 5.22
C GLY A 196 14.10 -13.76 4.05
N TYR A 197 13.41 -14.08 2.94
CA TYR A 197 14.02 -14.78 1.79
C TYR A 197 13.49 -14.20 0.46
N PRO A 198 14.35 -14.07 -0.59
CA PRO A 198 15.76 -14.39 -0.67
C PRO A 198 16.63 -13.50 0.23
N THR A 199 17.61 -14.14 0.91
CA THR A 199 18.58 -13.38 1.71
C THR A 199 19.60 -12.69 0.82
N LEU A 200 20.31 -11.70 1.36
CA LEU A 200 21.42 -11.07 0.65
C LEU A 200 22.49 -12.11 0.25
N ASP A 201 22.81 -13.06 1.13
CA ASP A 201 23.78 -14.12 0.82
C ASP A 201 23.33 -14.99 -0.35
N ALA A 202 22.05 -15.36 -0.41
CA ALA A 202 21.50 -16.10 -1.53
C ALA A 202 21.62 -15.31 -2.85
N THR A 203 21.36 -14.00 -2.81
CA THR A 203 21.51 -13.12 -3.97
C THR A 203 22.98 -12.95 -4.38
N LEU A 204 23.91 -12.85 -3.41
CA LEU A 204 25.35 -12.81 -3.68
C LEU A 204 25.85 -14.08 -4.37
N LEU A 205 25.28 -15.25 -4.08
CA LEU A 205 25.61 -16.49 -4.80
C LEU A 205 25.19 -16.41 -6.27
N GLN A 206 23.99 -15.90 -6.56
CA GLN A 206 23.53 -15.68 -7.95
C GLN A 206 24.47 -14.70 -8.69
N LEU A 207 24.85 -13.60 -8.05
CA LEU A 207 25.77 -12.60 -8.63
C LEU A 207 27.17 -13.19 -8.91
N LYS A 208 27.66 -14.13 -8.09
CA LYS A 208 28.92 -14.84 -8.36
C LYS A 208 28.85 -15.72 -9.61
N GLU A 209 27.69 -16.24 -9.96
CA GLU A 209 27.48 -17.02 -11.18
C GLU A 209 27.46 -16.11 -12.43
N THR A 210 26.76 -14.98 -12.36
CA THR A 210 26.63 -14.03 -13.48
C THR A 210 27.87 -13.18 -13.67
N ARG A 211 28.65 -12.94 -12.62
CA ARG A 211 29.90 -12.14 -12.60
C ARG A 211 29.72 -10.76 -13.26
N PRO A 212 28.73 -9.97 -12.83
CA PRO A 212 28.47 -8.66 -13.42
C PRO A 212 29.66 -7.71 -13.18
N LYS A 213 29.85 -6.75 -14.10
CA LYS A 213 30.85 -5.67 -13.93
C LYS A 213 30.43 -4.64 -12.89
N SER A 214 29.12 -4.45 -12.72
CA SER A 214 28.52 -3.53 -11.77
C SER A 214 27.17 -4.07 -11.31
N VAL A 215 26.78 -3.72 -10.09
CA VAL A 215 25.51 -4.06 -9.49
C VAL A 215 24.87 -2.78 -8.97
N THR A 216 23.61 -2.55 -9.32
CA THR A 216 22.81 -1.46 -8.76
C THR A 216 21.79 -2.02 -7.79
N LEU A 217 21.80 -1.52 -6.54
CA LEU A 217 20.76 -1.82 -5.56
C LEU A 217 19.60 -0.84 -5.70
N VAL A 218 18.40 -1.38 -5.86
CA VAL A 218 17.17 -0.58 -5.99
C VAL A 218 16.21 -0.98 -4.87
N PRO A 219 15.80 -0.05 -4.00
CA PRO A 219 14.80 -0.37 -2.98
C PRO A 219 13.46 -0.78 -3.63
N LEU A 220 12.96 -1.95 -3.27
CA LEU A 220 11.59 -2.41 -3.59
C LEU A 220 10.71 -2.12 -2.37
N LEU A 221 10.49 -0.83 -2.14
CA LEU A 221 9.84 -0.29 -0.96
C LEU A 221 9.08 0.99 -1.34
N LEU A 222 7.88 1.18 -0.80
CA LEU A 222 7.16 2.46 -0.96
C LEU A 222 7.74 3.57 -0.07
N VAL A 223 8.33 3.20 1.07
CA VAL A 223 9.01 4.13 1.97
C VAL A 223 10.32 3.53 2.43
N CYS A 224 11.40 4.28 2.28
CA CYS A 224 12.69 3.95 2.87
C CYS A 224 12.77 4.61 4.25
N GLY A 225 12.52 3.84 5.31
CA GLY A 225 12.76 4.28 6.69
C GLY A 225 14.26 4.32 7.04
N ASN A 226 14.60 4.87 8.21
CA ASN A 226 15.99 4.91 8.68
C ASN A 226 16.61 3.50 8.74
N HIS A 227 15.85 2.50 9.22
CA HIS A 227 16.31 1.11 9.25
C HIS A 227 16.75 0.61 7.86
N THR A 228 15.99 0.90 6.82
CA THR A 228 16.34 0.54 5.44
C THR A 228 17.57 1.30 4.94
N LYS A 229 17.67 2.60 5.28
CA LYS A 229 18.87 3.40 4.94
C LYS A 229 20.10 2.83 5.64
N ASP A 230 19.98 2.49 6.92
CA ASP A 230 21.07 1.88 7.69
C ASP A 230 21.48 0.51 7.12
N CYS A 231 20.51 -0.35 6.80
CA CYS A 231 20.80 -1.67 6.24
C CYS A 231 21.41 -1.61 4.83
N LEU A 232 20.94 -0.71 3.96
CA LEU A 232 21.40 -0.66 2.57
C LEU A 232 22.63 0.23 2.37
N LEU A 233 22.80 1.29 3.16
CA LEU A 233 23.86 2.27 2.94
C LEU A 233 25.03 2.11 3.90
N TYR A 234 24.80 1.63 5.13
CA TYR A 234 25.86 1.53 6.16
C TYR A 234 26.37 0.12 6.39
N THR A 235 25.63 -0.92 6.00
CA THR A 235 26.08 -2.31 6.15
C THR A 235 26.70 -2.90 4.87
N SER A 236 26.57 -2.24 3.73
CA SER A 236 27.32 -2.60 2.53
C SER A 236 28.75 -2.10 2.72
N PRO A 237 29.76 -2.98 2.88
CA PRO A 237 31.14 -2.55 2.80
C PRO A 237 31.33 -1.97 1.40
N SER A 238 31.45 -0.65 1.31
CA SER A 238 31.95 0.00 0.10
C SER A 238 33.37 -0.57 -0.10
N PRO A 239 33.68 -1.22 -1.21
CA PRO A 239 35.06 -1.48 -1.51
C PRO A 239 35.70 -0.11 -1.74
N ARG A 240 36.33 0.41 -0.72
CA ARG A 240 37.34 1.44 -0.86
C ARG A 240 38.66 0.71 -0.93
N ASP A 241 39.19 0.69 -2.15
CA ASP A 241 40.57 0.34 -2.58
C ASP A 241 40.91 -1.15 -2.54
#